data_42ef9ee593b988a0dd47f26b91232063
#
_entry.id   42ef9ee593b988a0dd47f26b91232063
#
_cell.length_a   1.000
_cell.length_b   1.000
_cell.length_c   1.000
_cell.angle_alpha   90.00
_cell.angle_beta   90.00
_cell.angle_gamma   90.00
#
_symmetry.space_group_name_H-M   'P 1'
#
loop_
_entity.id
_entity.type
_entity.pdbx_description
1 polymer ?
#
loop_
_entity_poly.entity_id
_entity_poly.type
_entity_poly.pdbx_seq_one_letter_code
_entity_poly.pdbx_strand_id
1 'polypeptide(L)'
;KYGTDKPDLRNPIEMSDVTDIFEDSGFKIFSESIKKDDNVKVWGIPAKDGGSRAFCDKMNSWAIKEGQPGLGYIFFKDGSGSGPIAKNIGEEKTSAIKNKFNLSDNDAVFFICGIPKTFLTFASSARDKIGNDLGLINEDSFEFCWIVDFPMYEFDEINKKIDFSHNPFSMPQGGMDALESLNPLEIKAFQYDIVCNGVELSSGAIRNHKPEILLKAFEIAGYDQGEVEKRFGAMNNAFKYGTPPHGGIAPGIDRIVMLLSGSDNIREVIAFPMNQQAQDILMGAPSKVSNEQLNELGISINEDDD
;
A
#
# COMPACT_ATOMS: atom_id res chain seq x y z
N LYS A 1 0.04 -7.04 7.94
CA LYS A 1 -1.29 -7.44 8.44
C LYS A 1 -2.38 -7.33 7.38
N TYR A 2 -2.41 -6.24 6.62
CA TYR A 2 -3.52 -5.88 5.72
C TYR A 2 -3.16 -5.95 4.24
N GLY A 3 -1.87 -5.97 3.88
CA GLY A 3 -1.39 -6.03 2.49
C GLY A 3 -1.48 -4.70 1.74
N THR A 4 -1.85 -3.62 2.40
CA THR A 4 -2.03 -2.27 1.83
C THR A 4 -1.70 -1.20 2.87
N ASP A 5 -1.36 0.00 2.40
CA ASP A 5 -1.25 1.23 3.18
C ASP A 5 -2.62 1.93 3.38
N LYS A 6 -3.69 1.40 2.79
CA LYS A 6 -5.06 1.92 2.92
C LYS A 6 -6.03 0.82 3.36
N PRO A 7 -5.85 0.25 4.58
CA PRO A 7 -6.70 -0.84 5.04
C PRO A 7 -8.11 -0.36 5.39
N ASP A 8 -9.11 -1.16 5.02
CA ASP A 8 -10.45 -1.05 5.59
C ASP A 8 -10.49 -1.85 6.90
N LEU A 9 -10.50 -1.14 8.04
CA LEU A 9 -10.53 -1.76 9.37
C LEU A 9 -11.91 -2.27 9.78
N ARG A 10 -12.96 -1.97 9.04
CA ARG A 10 -14.28 -2.60 9.20
C ARG A 10 -14.20 -4.10 8.92
N ASN A 11 -13.25 -4.50 8.05
CA ASN A 11 -12.91 -5.90 7.83
C ASN A 11 -11.98 -6.39 8.96
N PRO A 12 -12.42 -7.32 9.84
CA PRO A 12 -11.64 -7.76 11.00
C PRO A 12 -10.49 -8.72 10.67
N ILE A 13 -10.33 -9.11 9.41
CA ILE A 13 -9.30 -10.08 9.00
C ILE A 13 -7.92 -9.46 9.11
N GLU A 14 -7.05 -10.08 9.90
CA GLU A 14 -5.62 -9.78 9.97
C GLU A 14 -4.80 -10.95 9.42
N MET A 15 -3.98 -10.67 8.42
CA MET A 15 -3.05 -11.64 7.86
C MET A 15 -1.78 -11.77 8.71
N SER A 16 -1.15 -12.92 8.67
CA SER A 16 0.12 -13.15 9.37
C SER A 16 1.07 -14.00 8.53
N ASP A 17 2.35 -13.76 8.74
CA ASP A 17 3.42 -14.61 8.21
C ASP A 17 3.41 -15.96 8.93
N VAL A 18 3.43 -17.04 8.17
CA VAL A 18 3.45 -18.43 8.61
C VAL A 18 4.57 -19.23 7.94
N THR A 19 5.57 -18.54 7.42
CA THR A 19 6.70 -19.13 6.68
C THR A 19 7.40 -20.21 7.49
N ASP A 20 7.65 -19.95 8.77
CA ASP A 20 8.25 -20.87 9.74
C ASP A 20 7.56 -22.24 9.81
N ILE A 21 6.24 -22.26 9.67
CA ILE A 21 5.46 -23.50 9.71
C ILE A 21 5.67 -24.32 8.43
N PHE A 22 5.97 -23.65 7.31
CA PHE A 22 6.08 -24.29 6.00
C PHE A 22 7.51 -24.67 5.58
N GLU A 23 8.56 -24.10 6.18
CA GLU A 23 9.97 -24.29 5.79
C GLU A 23 10.35 -25.77 5.62
N ASP A 24 10.00 -26.62 6.61
CA ASP A 24 10.26 -28.05 6.61
C ASP A 24 8.99 -28.89 6.55
N SER A 25 7.99 -28.40 5.82
CA SER A 25 6.73 -29.11 5.66
C SER A 25 6.76 -30.07 4.47
N GLY A 26 5.89 -31.09 4.51
CA GLY A 26 5.65 -31.98 3.38
C GLY A 26 4.92 -31.32 2.20
N PHE A 27 4.46 -30.07 2.32
CA PHE A 27 3.86 -29.33 1.22
C PHE A 27 4.94 -28.69 0.34
N LYS A 28 5.48 -29.52 -0.57
CA LYS A 28 6.67 -29.21 -1.36
C LYS A 28 6.61 -27.90 -2.14
N ILE A 29 5.43 -27.51 -2.62
CA ILE A 29 5.27 -26.26 -3.38
C ILE A 29 5.76 -25.05 -2.58
N PHE A 30 5.43 -24.97 -1.28
CA PHE A 30 5.86 -23.87 -0.43
C PHE A 30 7.28 -24.09 0.12
N SER A 31 7.56 -25.28 0.66
CA SER A 31 8.87 -25.54 1.27
C SER A 31 10.04 -25.45 0.28
N GLU A 32 9.84 -25.89 -0.97
CA GLU A 32 10.87 -25.73 -2.02
C GLU A 32 11.02 -24.28 -2.49
N SER A 33 9.94 -23.50 -2.53
CA SER A 33 10.00 -22.09 -2.87
C SER A 33 10.76 -21.28 -1.82
N ILE A 34 10.49 -21.54 -0.53
CA ILE A 34 11.20 -20.91 0.59
C ILE A 34 12.71 -21.26 0.55
N LYS A 35 13.05 -22.53 0.29
CA LYS A 35 14.46 -22.98 0.22
C LYS A 35 15.24 -22.41 -0.97
N LYS A 36 14.56 -21.98 -2.02
CA LYS A 36 15.20 -21.41 -3.22
C LYS A 36 15.53 -19.90 -3.07
N ASP A 37 14.76 -19.18 -2.27
CA ASP A 37 14.91 -17.74 -2.09
C ASP A 37 14.44 -17.34 -0.69
N ASP A 38 15.33 -16.81 0.12
CA ASP A 38 15.07 -16.38 1.50
C ASP A 38 14.05 -15.22 1.59
N ASN A 39 13.80 -14.51 0.49
CA ASN A 39 12.79 -13.46 0.40
C ASN A 39 11.37 -14.01 0.22
N VAL A 40 11.22 -15.28 -0.12
CA VAL A 40 9.91 -15.92 -0.23
C VAL A 40 9.28 -16.09 1.14
N LYS A 41 8.03 -15.66 1.27
CA LYS A 41 7.23 -15.77 2.49
C LYS A 41 5.93 -16.50 2.19
N VAL A 42 5.36 -17.09 3.22
CA VAL A 42 4.01 -17.66 3.20
C VAL A 42 3.15 -16.89 4.17
N TRP A 43 2.08 -16.29 3.66
CA TRP A 43 1.12 -15.54 4.48
C TRP A 43 -0.20 -16.29 4.56
N GLY A 44 -0.76 -16.31 5.78
CA GLY A 44 -2.07 -16.86 6.06
C GLY A 44 -3.14 -15.77 6.19
N ILE A 45 -4.29 -16.01 5.58
CA ILE A 45 -5.49 -15.15 5.63
C ILE A 45 -6.59 -15.94 6.33
N PRO A 46 -6.90 -15.66 7.60
CA PRO A 46 -7.95 -16.38 8.33
C PRO A 46 -9.34 -16.00 7.81
N ALA A 47 -10.25 -16.96 7.82
CA ALA A 47 -11.64 -16.80 7.40
C ALA A 47 -12.55 -17.47 8.43
N LYS A 48 -13.00 -16.72 9.42
CA LYS A 48 -13.96 -17.20 10.42
C LYS A 48 -15.30 -17.46 9.74
N ASP A 49 -15.91 -18.59 10.08
CA ASP A 49 -17.13 -19.11 9.45
C ASP A 49 -16.97 -19.42 7.93
N GLY A 50 -15.75 -19.36 7.39
CA GLY A 50 -15.42 -19.68 5.99
C GLY A 50 -15.03 -21.15 5.75
N GLY A 51 -15.24 -22.05 6.72
CA GLY A 51 -14.75 -23.42 6.70
C GLY A 51 -15.55 -24.42 5.85
N SER A 52 -16.47 -23.96 5.01
CA SER A 52 -17.12 -24.86 4.05
C SER A 52 -16.19 -25.13 2.85
N ARG A 53 -16.12 -26.39 2.41
CA ARG A 53 -15.34 -26.75 1.23
C ARG A 53 -15.75 -25.96 -0.02
N ALA A 54 -17.06 -25.74 -0.18
CA ALA A 54 -17.60 -24.98 -1.30
C ALA A 54 -17.09 -23.53 -1.32
N PHE A 55 -17.02 -22.88 -0.16
CA PHE A 55 -16.45 -21.53 -0.05
C PHE A 55 -14.95 -21.52 -0.35
N CYS A 56 -14.19 -22.47 0.19
CA CYS A 56 -12.76 -22.59 -0.07
C CYS A 56 -12.47 -22.82 -1.56
N ASP A 57 -13.21 -23.70 -2.23
CA ASP A 57 -13.09 -23.97 -3.66
C ASP A 57 -13.49 -22.74 -4.51
N LYS A 58 -14.51 -21.98 -4.07
CA LYS A 58 -14.91 -20.69 -4.69
C LYS A 58 -13.78 -19.67 -4.64
N MET A 59 -13.15 -19.52 -3.48
CA MET A 59 -12.04 -18.56 -3.28
C MET A 59 -10.81 -18.96 -4.10
N ASN A 60 -10.46 -20.25 -4.14
CA ASN A 60 -9.38 -20.73 -4.99
C ASN A 60 -9.66 -20.48 -6.48
N SER A 61 -10.90 -20.72 -6.93
CA SER A 61 -11.32 -20.47 -8.31
C SER A 61 -11.31 -18.98 -8.68
N TRP A 62 -11.65 -18.12 -7.73
CA TRP A 62 -11.54 -16.68 -7.88
C TRP A 62 -10.07 -16.26 -8.04
N ALA A 63 -9.18 -16.74 -7.19
CA ALA A 63 -7.75 -16.42 -7.28
C ALA A 63 -7.14 -16.79 -8.65
N ILE A 64 -7.54 -17.94 -9.21
CA ILE A 64 -7.11 -18.36 -10.54
C ILE A 64 -7.60 -17.37 -11.63
N LYS A 65 -8.84 -16.86 -11.52
CA LYS A 65 -9.37 -15.85 -12.44
C LYS A 65 -8.63 -14.51 -12.34
N GLU A 66 -8.13 -14.17 -11.14
CA GLU A 66 -7.27 -13.01 -10.90
C GLU A 66 -5.81 -13.24 -11.34
N GLY A 67 -5.52 -14.31 -12.07
CA GLY A 67 -4.19 -14.60 -12.62
C GLY A 67 -3.21 -15.21 -11.62
N GLN A 68 -3.68 -15.66 -10.45
CA GLN A 68 -2.84 -16.34 -9.49
C GLN A 68 -2.79 -17.85 -9.75
N PRO A 69 -1.73 -18.55 -9.31
CA PRO A 69 -1.66 -20.01 -9.46
C PRO A 69 -2.71 -20.76 -8.64
N GLY A 70 -3.37 -20.07 -7.72
CA GLY A 70 -4.42 -20.54 -6.84
C GLY A 70 -4.31 -19.91 -5.45
N LEU A 71 -5.28 -20.20 -4.60
CA LEU A 71 -5.31 -19.81 -3.19
C LEU A 71 -5.46 -21.09 -2.35
N GLY A 72 -4.31 -21.63 -1.89
CA GLY A 72 -4.29 -22.84 -1.07
C GLY A 72 -5.01 -22.61 0.26
N TYR A 73 -5.62 -23.66 0.82
CA TYR A 73 -6.41 -23.50 2.03
C TYR A 73 -6.37 -24.73 2.96
N ILE A 74 -6.70 -24.46 4.22
CA ILE A 74 -7.09 -25.45 5.23
C ILE A 74 -8.43 -25.00 5.80
N PHE A 75 -9.38 -25.93 5.96
CA PHE A 75 -10.61 -25.68 6.71
C PHE A 75 -10.70 -26.63 7.89
N PHE A 76 -11.35 -26.19 8.96
CA PHE A 76 -11.43 -26.93 10.22
C PHE A 76 -12.83 -27.48 10.45
N LYS A 77 -12.89 -28.76 10.78
CA LYS A 77 -14.11 -29.48 11.08
C LYS A 77 -13.83 -30.63 12.03
N ASP A 78 -14.75 -30.85 12.98
CA ASP A 78 -14.67 -31.93 13.97
C ASP A 78 -13.31 -31.94 14.73
N GLY A 79 -12.81 -30.76 15.07
CA GLY A 79 -11.55 -30.56 15.77
C GLY A 79 -10.29 -30.66 14.92
N SER A 80 -10.39 -31.09 13.66
CA SER A 80 -9.24 -31.34 12.77
C SER A 80 -9.22 -30.43 11.55
N GLY A 81 -8.01 -30.21 11.01
CA GLY A 81 -7.83 -29.49 9.75
C GLY A 81 -7.93 -30.42 8.54
N SER A 82 -8.59 -29.96 7.50
CA SER A 82 -8.84 -30.70 6.27
C SER A 82 -8.42 -29.90 5.03
N GLY A 83 -8.19 -30.58 3.94
CA GLY A 83 -7.80 -29.99 2.66
C GLY A 83 -6.43 -30.48 2.16
N PRO A 84 -6.04 -30.07 0.94
CA PRO A 84 -4.79 -30.56 0.33
C PRO A 84 -3.55 -30.19 1.13
N ILE A 85 -3.52 -28.99 1.72
CA ILE A 85 -2.38 -28.51 2.52
C ILE A 85 -2.29 -29.27 3.84
N ALA A 86 -3.40 -29.40 4.59
CA ALA A 86 -3.42 -30.09 5.89
C ALA A 86 -2.86 -31.51 5.81
N LYS A 87 -3.23 -32.26 4.78
CA LYS A 87 -2.75 -33.62 4.56
C LYS A 87 -1.23 -33.70 4.38
N ASN A 88 -0.62 -32.69 3.80
CA ASN A 88 0.80 -32.68 3.47
C ASN A 88 1.68 -32.11 4.59
N ILE A 89 1.16 -31.21 5.43
CA ILE A 89 1.93 -30.60 6.52
C ILE A 89 1.84 -31.38 7.83
N GLY A 90 0.83 -32.25 7.96
CA GLY A 90 0.58 -33.05 9.16
C GLY A 90 -0.19 -32.33 10.25
N GLU A 91 -0.60 -33.07 11.28
CA GLU A 91 -1.51 -32.58 12.33
C GLU A 91 -0.85 -31.54 13.24
N GLU A 92 0.42 -31.70 13.59
CA GLU A 92 1.17 -30.76 14.43
C GLU A 92 1.20 -29.37 13.81
N LYS A 93 1.63 -29.24 12.55
CA LYS A 93 1.71 -27.95 11.84
C LYS A 93 0.33 -27.37 11.56
N THR A 94 -0.66 -28.21 11.27
CA THR A 94 -2.06 -27.80 11.12
C THR A 94 -2.61 -27.20 12.42
N SER A 95 -2.30 -27.81 13.57
CA SER A 95 -2.68 -27.30 14.89
C SER A 95 -1.95 -25.99 15.22
N ALA A 96 -0.68 -25.86 14.85
CA ALA A 96 0.07 -24.60 15.00
C ALA A 96 -0.60 -23.44 14.25
N ILE A 97 -1.05 -23.69 13.02
CA ILE A 97 -1.80 -22.70 12.22
C ILE A 97 -3.13 -22.36 12.90
N LYS A 98 -3.89 -23.37 13.36
CA LYS A 98 -5.16 -23.19 14.07
C LYS A 98 -4.99 -22.27 15.28
N ASN A 99 -3.94 -22.52 16.07
CA ASN A 99 -3.64 -21.73 17.26
C ASN A 99 -3.17 -20.30 16.91
N LYS A 100 -2.31 -20.14 15.91
CA LYS A 100 -1.77 -18.84 15.50
C LYS A 100 -2.87 -17.86 15.10
N PHE A 101 -3.91 -18.33 14.44
CA PHE A 101 -5.05 -17.52 13.99
C PHE A 101 -6.27 -17.64 14.92
N ASN A 102 -6.17 -18.37 16.02
CA ASN A 102 -7.29 -18.61 16.95
C ASN A 102 -8.55 -19.09 16.21
N LEU A 103 -8.38 -20.17 15.40
CA LEU A 103 -9.45 -20.74 14.58
C LEU A 103 -10.20 -21.84 15.34
N SER A 104 -11.46 -21.98 15.01
CA SER A 104 -12.40 -22.97 15.53
C SER A 104 -12.90 -23.87 14.39
N ASP A 105 -13.79 -24.78 14.72
CA ASP A 105 -14.53 -25.53 13.72
C ASP A 105 -15.42 -24.59 12.91
N ASN A 106 -15.59 -24.89 11.63
CA ASN A 106 -16.21 -24.07 10.59
C ASN A 106 -15.39 -22.85 10.14
N ASP A 107 -14.14 -22.69 10.62
CA ASP A 107 -13.23 -21.67 10.13
C ASP A 107 -12.33 -22.22 9.01
N ALA A 108 -11.72 -21.32 8.25
CA ALA A 108 -10.69 -21.66 7.28
C ALA A 108 -9.50 -20.70 7.37
N VAL A 109 -8.43 -21.06 6.71
CA VAL A 109 -7.29 -20.18 6.45
C VAL A 109 -6.81 -20.41 5.02
N PHE A 110 -6.56 -19.33 4.31
CA PHE A 110 -6.02 -19.32 2.96
C PHE A 110 -4.56 -18.91 2.99
N PHE A 111 -3.77 -19.36 1.99
CA PHE A 111 -2.34 -19.15 1.96
C PHE A 111 -1.88 -18.58 0.64
N ILE A 112 -0.97 -17.62 0.72
CA ILE A 112 -0.25 -17.03 -0.41
C ILE A 112 1.24 -17.25 -0.17
N CYS A 113 1.96 -17.71 -1.20
CA CYS A 113 3.40 -17.95 -1.15
C CYS A 113 4.09 -17.19 -2.28
N GLY A 114 5.14 -16.45 -1.96
CA GLY A 114 5.94 -15.68 -2.92
C GLY A 114 6.78 -14.60 -2.24
N ILE A 115 7.36 -13.72 -3.05
CA ILE A 115 8.04 -12.52 -2.54
C ILE A 115 6.96 -11.50 -2.16
N PRO A 116 6.93 -10.98 -0.93
CA PRO A 116 5.87 -10.07 -0.46
C PRO A 116 5.55 -8.93 -1.43
N LYS A 117 6.56 -8.24 -1.95
CA LYS A 117 6.39 -7.13 -2.91
C LYS A 117 5.51 -7.53 -4.11
N THR A 118 5.52 -8.79 -4.54
CA THR A 118 4.76 -9.26 -5.71
C THR A 118 3.34 -9.70 -5.40
N PHE A 119 3.05 -10.10 -4.16
CA PHE A 119 1.73 -10.62 -3.81
C PHE A 119 0.90 -9.72 -2.89
N LEU A 120 1.47 -8.66 -2.27
CA LEU A 120 0.77 -7.83 -1.29
C LEU A 120 -0.56 -7.26 -1.81
N THR A 121 -0.59 -6.76 -3.05
CA THR A 121 -1.82 -6.23 -3.66
C THR A 121 -2.89 -7.33 -3.77
N PHE A 122 -2.51 -8.52 -4.24
CA PHE A 122 -3.43 -9.65 -4.30
C PHE A 122 -3.87 -10.11 -2.91
N ALA A 123 -2.95 -10.13 -1.93
CA ALA A 123 -3.27 -10.50 -0.55
C ALA A 123 -4.33 -9.56 0.07
N SER A 124 -4.19 -8.25 -0.17
CA SER A 124 -5.20 -7.27 0.22
C SER A 124 -6.54 -7.54 -0.46
N SER A 125 -6.55 -7.73 -1.77
CA SER A 125 -7.78 -8.05 -2.53
C SER A 125 -8.43 -9.35 -2.05
N ALA A 126 -7.64 -10.37 -1.71
CA ALA A 126 -8.15 -11.63 -1.17
C ALA A 126 -8.75 -11.44 0.23
N ARG A 127 -8.10 -10.66 1.09
CA ARG A 127 -8.63 -10.26 2.40
C ARG A 127 -10.00 -9.59 2.29
N ASP A 128 -10.10 -8.62 1.39
CA ASP A 128 -11.33 -7.85 1.20
C ASP A 128 -12.43 -8.72 0.56
N LYS A 129 -12.07 -9.56 -0.39
CA LYS A 129 -13.00 -10.53 -1.00
C LYS A 129 -13.56 -11.51 0.01
N ILE A 130 -12.71 -12.05 0.91
CA ILE A 130 -13.14 -12.96 1.98
C ILE A 130 -14.05 -12.23 2.95
N GLY A 131 -13.67 -11.02 3.40
CA GLY A 131 -14.48 -10.21 4.32
C GLY A 131 -15.86 -9.88 3.77
N ASN A 132 -15.93 -9.47 2.51
CA ASN A 132 -17.18 -9.18 1.81
C ASN A 132 -18.05 -10.44 1.64
N ASP A 133 -17.48 -11.53 1.13
CA ASP A 133 -18.24 -12.76 0.85
C ASP A 133 -18.78 -13.43 2.12
N LEU A 134 -18.15 -13.20 3.26
CA LEU A 134 -18.59 -13.69 4.58
C LEU A 134 -19.44 -12.66 5.33
N GLY A 135 -19.65 -11.47 4.79
CA GLY A 135 -20.47 -10.42 5.45
C GLY A 135 -19.83 -9.90 6.76
N LEU A 136 -18.51 -9.88 6.84
CA LEU A 136 -17.78 -9.47 8.06
C LEU A 136 -17.64 -7.95 8.20
N ILE A 137 -17.91 -7.20 7.13
CA ILE A 137 -17.71 -5.74 7.09
C ILE A 137 -18.94 -5.06 7.69
N ASN A 138 -18.72 -4.24 8.72
CA ASN A 138 -19.76 -3.38 9.27
C ASN A 138 -19.88 -2.11 8.43
N GLU A 139 -20.85 -2.06 7.53
CA GLU A 139 -21.05 -0.94 6.61
C GLU A 139 -21.50 0.36 7.29
N ASP A 140 -22.06 0.28 8.51
CA ASP A 140 -22.57 1.43 9.27
C ASP A 140 -21.51 2.11 10.15
N SER A 141 -20.22 1.72 10.05
CA SER A 141 -19.14 2.28 10.86
C SER A 141 -18.09 3.03 10.04
N PHE A 142 -17.45 3.99 10.70
CA PHE A 142 -16.24 4.66 10.20
C PHE A 142 -15.05 4.26 11.07
N GLU A 143 -14.15 3.46 10.50
CA GLU A 143 -12.97 2.96 11.20
C GLU A 143 -11.71 3.69 10.70
N PHE A 144 -11.02 4.35 11.62
CA PHE A 144 -9.85 5.17 11.30
C PHE A 144 -8.55 4.50 11.70
N CYS A 145 -7.51 4.72 10.91
CA CYS A 145 -6.13 4.40 11.29
C CYS A 145 -5.14 5.43 10.79
N TRP A 146 -4.01 5.52 11.50
CA TRP A 146 -2.82 6.21 11.04
C TRP A 146 -1.89 5.22 10.35
N ILE A 147 -1.43 5.58 9.16
CA ILE A 147 -0.30 4.94 8.52
C ILE A 147 0.91 5.83 8.78
N VAL A 148 1.95 5.24 9.31
CA VAL A 148 3.16 5.96 9.75
C VAL A 148 4.41 5.21 9.28
N ASP A 149 5.59 5.77 9.57
CA ASP A 149 6.87 5.13 9.27
C ASP A 149 7.11 4.85 7.79
N PHE A 150 6.69 5.77 6.93
CA PHE A 150 6.96 5.69 5.50
C PHE A 150 8.47 5.64 5.21
N PRO A 151 8.92 4.86 4.23
CA PRO A 151 10.31 4.92 3.79
C PRO A 151 10.61 6.32 3.24
N MET A 152 11.80 6.84 3.53
CA MET A 152 12.24 8.12 2.97
C MET A 152 12.69 7.99 1.53
N TYR A 153 13.31 6.86 1.20
CA TYR A 153 13.85 6.57 -0.13
C TYR A 153 13.35 5.22 -0.65
N GLU A 154 13.36 5.11 -1.96
CA GLU A 154 13.14 3.85 -2.66
C GLU A 154 14.19 3.68 -3.77
N PHE A 155 14.34 2.47 -4.27
CA PHE A 155 15.19 2.21 -5.42
C PHE A 155 14.38 2.31 -6.70
N ASP A 156 14.72 3.28 -7.53
CA ASP A 156 14.14 3.44 -8.86
C ASP A 156 14.73 2.37 -9.79
N GLU A 157 13.94 1.36 -10.12
CA GLU A 157 14.32 0.24 -10.96
C GLU A 157 14.59 0.65 -12.42
N ILE A 158 14.00 1.75 -12.88
CA ILE A 158 14.15 2.25 -14.24
C ILE A 158 15.47 2.99 -14.38
N ASN A 159 15.70 3.96 -13.50
CA ASN A 159 16.90 4.82 -13.54
C ASN A 159 18.07 4.26 -12.74
N LYS A 160 17.90 3.12 -12.05
CA LYS A 160 18.91 2.41 -11.24
C LYS A 160 19.59 3.31 -10.20
N LYS A 161 18.80 4.13 -9.50
CA LYS A 161 19.27 5.07 -8.48
C LYS A 161 18.36 5.05 -7.24
N ILE A 162 18.90 5.57 -6.14
CA ILE A 162 18.09 5.91 -4.95
C ILE A 162 17.32 7.20 -5.30
N ASP A 163 16.02 7.23 -5.00
CA ASP A 163 15.18 8.42 -5.12
C ASP A 163 14.25 8.54 -3.93
N PHE A 164 13.62 9.69 -3.74
CA PHE A 164 12.62 9.85 -2.69
C PHE A 164 11.37 9.03 -2.97
N SER A 165 10.88 8.35 -1.92
CA SER A 165 9.68 7.52 -2.05
C SER A 165 8.42 8.35 -2.21
N HIS A 166 8.24 9.39 -1.36
CA HIS A 166 7.04 10.23 -1.35
C HIS A 166 7.40 11.71 -1.32
N ASN A 167 7.51 12.29 -0.11
CA ASN A 167 7.74 13.72 0.07
C ASN A 167 9.20 14.02 0.47
N PRO A 168 10.01 14.63 -0.41
CA PRO A 168 11.42 14.92 -0.14
C PRO A 168 11.66 15.91 1.00
N PHE A 169 10.63 16.67 1.36
CA PHE A 169 10.72 17.70 2.42
C PHE A 169 10.33 17.18 3.81
N SER A 170 10.14 15.89 3.96
CA SER A 170 9.85 15.27 5.25
C SER A 170 11.13 15.19 6.10
N MET A 171 10.99 15.31 7.41
CA MET A 171 12.09 15.08 8.34
C MET A 171 12.40 13.58 8.41
N PRO A 172 13.66 13.14 8.17
CA PRO A 172 14.05 11.77 8.40
C PRO A 172 14.02 11.43 9.89
N GLN A 173 13.55 10.23 10.22
CA GLN A 173 13.66 9.72 11.58
C GLN A 173 15.14 9.48 11.91
N GLY A 174 15.59 9.94 13.07
CA GLY A 174 17.00 9.93 13.45
C GLY A 174 17.82 11.12 12.89
N GLY A 175 17.23 11.97 12.06
CA GLY A 175 17.88 13.20 11.59
C GLY A 175 19.16 12.96 10.79
N MET A 176 20.20 13.76 11.06
CA MET A 176 21.49 13.67 10.38
C MET A 176 22.19 12.33 10.62
N ASP A 177 22.13 11.82 11.86
CA ASP A 177 22.79 10.55 12.22
C ASP A 177 22.28 9.39 11.38
N ALA A 178 20.97 9.35 11.09
CA ALA A 178 20.40 8.34 10.23
C ALA A 178 20.85 8.49 8.76
N LEU A 179 20.93 9.72 8.26
CA LEU A 179 21.40 9.99 6.89
C LEU A 179 22.88 9.64 6.68
N GLU A 180 23.70 9.69 7.72
CA GLU A 180 25.13 9.39 7.65
C GLU A 180 25.48 7.93 7.93
N SER A 181 24.66 7.21 8.71
CA SER A 181 25.03 5.89 9.23
C SER A 181 24.20 4.73 8.71
N LEU A 182 22.97 4.95 8.26
CA LEU A 182 22.07 3.89 7.82
C LEU A 182 22.11 3.70 6.28
N ASN A 183 21.72 2.49 5.86
CA ASN A 183 21.40 2.28 4.45
C ASN A 183 20.20 3.18 4.07
N PRO A 184 20.28 3.97 2.99
CA PRO A 184 19.18 4.85 2.58
C PRO A 184 17.81 4.19 2.50
N LEU A 185 17.75 2.93 2.06
CA LEU A 185 16.49 2.17 1.95
C LEU A 185 15.90 1.74 3.31
N GLU A 186 16.64 1.90 4.41
CA GLU A 186 16.19 1.63 5.77
C GLU A 186 15.72 2.89 6.50
N ILE A 187 16.02 4.08 5.95
CA ILE A 187 15.67 5.36 6.56
C ILE A 187 14.17 5.59 6.41
N LYS A 188 13.52 5.86 7.53
CA LYS A 188 12.11 6.24 7.57
C LYS A 188 11.95 7.75 7.66
N ALA A 189 10.85 8.27 7.15
CA ALA A 189 10.45 9.66 7.29
C ALA A 189 9.31 9.82 8.30
N PHE A 190 9.22 10.99 8.93
CA PHE A 190 8.05 11.38 9.71
C PHE A 190 6.90 11.80 8.78
N GLN A 191 6.43 10.85 7.97
CA GLN A 191 5.25 11.00 7.14
C GLN A 191 4.09 10.21 7.75
N TYR A 192 2.88 10.66 7.52
CA TYR A 192 1.69 10.03 8.06
C TYR A 192 0.48 10.28 7.17
N ASP A 193 -0.35 9.26 7.02
CA ASP A 193 -1.66 9.36 6.39
C ASP A 193 -2.73 8.96 7.40
N ILE A 194 -3.89 9.61 7.31
CA ILE A 194 -5.09 9.13 7.98
C ILE A 194 -5.98 8.43 6.97
N VAL A 195 -6.34 7.20 7.27
CA VAL A 195 -7.17 6.33 6.43
C VAL A 195 -8.46 6.03 7.16
N CYS A 196 -9.56 6.04 6.43
CA CYS A 196 -10.88 5.63 6.91
C CYS A 196 -11.53 4.71 5.88
N ASN A 197 -11.95 3.53 6.31
CA ASN A 197 -12.68 2.56 5.48
C ASN A 197 -12.00 2.26 4.13
N GLY A 198 -10.67 2.11 4.12
CA GLY A 198 -9.90 1.86 2.90
C GLY A 198 -9.57 3.10 2.06
N VAL A 199 -9.99 4.28 2.49
CA VAL A 199 -9.77 5.54 1.78
C VAL A 199 -8.76 6.41 2.55
N GLU A 200 -7.67 6.82 1.88
CA GLU A 200 -6.78 7.86 2.40
C GLU A 200 -7.50 9.19 2.41
N LEU A 201 -7.83 9.69 3.58
CA LEU A 201 -8.51 10.97 3.76
C LEU A 201 -7.56 12.15 3.69
N SER A 202 -6.35 11.97 4.17
CA SER A 202 -5.36 13.02 4.25
C SER A 202 -3.96 12.45 4.37
N SER A 203 -3.01 13.16 3.78
CA SER A 203 -1.58 12.89 3.90
C SER A 203 -0.85 14.09 4.50
N GLY A 204 0.21 13.84 5.25
CA GLY A 204 0.99 14.87 5.92
C GLY A 204 2.39 14.44 6.28
N ALA A 205 3.17 15.39 6.81
CA ALA A 205 4.51 15.13 7.31
C ALA A 205 4.94 16.17 8.37
N ILE A 206 5.83 15.75 9.27
CA ILE A 206 6.71 16.67 9.97
C ILE A 206 7.77 17.09 8.96
N ARG A 207 7.88 18.39 8.73
CA ARG A 207 8.76 18.94 7.70
C ARG A 207 10.21 19.02 8.15
N ASN A 208 11.10 18.81 7.21
CA ASN A 208 12.49 19.14 7.40
C ASN A 208 12.64 20.66 7.43
N HIS A 209 13.12 21.19 8.54
CA HIS A 209 13.30 22.62 8.79
C HIS A 209 14.78 23.01 8.98
N LYS A 210 15.69 22.03 8.80
CA LYS A 210 17.14 22.20 8.97
C LYS A 210 17.84 22.16 7.62
N PRO A 211 18.52 23.24 7.20
CA PRO A 211 19.20 23.32 5.90
C PRO A 211 20.17 22.17 5.64
N GLU A 212 20.99 21.86 6.66
CA GLU A 212 22.00 20.80 6.56
C GLU A 212 21.41 19.41 6.33
N ILE A 213 20.30 19.09 7.01
CA ILE A 213 19.58 17.81 6.82
C ILE A 213 18.93 17.78 5.44
N LEU A 214 18.36 18.90 4.98
CA LEU A 214 17.74 18.99 3.66
C LEU A 214 18.77 18.71 2.55
N LEU A 215 19.92 19.40 2.60
CA LEU A 215 20.98 19.22 1.61
C LEU A 215 21.52 17.78 1.60
N LYS A 216 21.74 17.20 2.78
CA LYS A 216 22.20 15.81 2.89
C LYS A 216 21.17 14.82 2.35
N ALA A 217 19.89 15.03 2.62
CA ALA A 217 18.84 14.17 2.11
C ALA A 217 18.77 14.19 0.56
N PHE A 218 18.90 15.36 -0.05
CA PHE A 218 18.94 15.50 -1.50
C PHE A 218 20.23 14.95 -2.13
N GLU A 219 21.38 15.09 -1.46
CA GLU A 219 22.64 14.48 -1.89
C GLU A 219 22.53 12.95 -2.04
N ILE A 220 21.89 12.28 -1.07
CA ILE A 220 21.65 10.82 -1.12
C ILE A 220 20.79 10.43 -2.33
N ALA A 221 19.82 11.26 -2.72
CA ALA A 221 18.99 11.06 -3.91
C ALA A 221 19.70 11.49 -5.23
N GLY A 222 20.97 11.92 -5.15
CA GLY A 222 21.79 12.24 -6.29
C GLY A 222 21.69 13.68 -6.82
N TYR A 223 21.11 14.59 -6.03
CA TYR A 223 21.05 16.02 -6.37
C TYR A 223 22.27 16.74 -5.79
N ASP A 224 22.97 17.52 -6.59
CA ASP A 224 24.04 18.39 -6.08
C ASP A 224 23.48 19.65 -5.40
N GLN A 225 24.30 20.28 -4.59
CA GLN A 225 23.90 21.47 -3.81
C GLN A 225 23.47 22.62 -4.73
N GLY A 226 24.12 22.82 -5.89
CA GLY A 226 23.78 23.89 -6.83
C GLY A 226 22.39 23.68 -7.45
N GLU A 227 22.02 22.44 -7.72
CA GLU A 227 20.69 22.10 -8.20
C GLU A 227 19.61 22.33 -7.13
N VAL A 228 19.88 21.96 -5.89
CA VAL A 228 18.97 22.22 -4.74
C VAL A 228 18.81 23.73 -4.51
N GLU A 229 19.89 24.50 -4.57
CA GLU A 229 19.83 25.96 -4.42
C GLU A 229 19.06 26.62 -5.59
N LYS A 230 19.23 26.14 -6.82
CA LYS A 230 18.50 26.64 -7.98
C LYS A 230 16.99 26.39 -7.89
N ARG A 231 16.59 25.20 -7.43
CA ARG A 231 15.17 24.79 -7.37
C ARG A 231 14.48 25.27 -6.09
N PHE A 232 15.15 25.19 -4.94
CA PHE A 232 14.59 25.40 -3.60
C PHE A 232 15.33 26.46 -2.78
N GLY A 233 16.14 27.30 -3.43
CA GLY A 233 17.00 28.28 -2.75
C GLY A 233 16.23 29.26 -1.87
N ALA A 234 15.05 29.70 -2.28
CA ALA A 234 14.23 30.59 -1.46
C ALA A 234 13.83 29.94 -0.12
N MET A 235 13.39 28.69 -0.15
CA MET A 235 13.03 27.92 1.05
C MET A 235 14.26 27.62 1.91
N ASN A 236 15.35 27.15 1.29
CA ASN A 236 16.60 26.85 2.00
C ASN A 236 17.19 28.09 2.67
N ASN A 237 17.12 29.26 2.02
CA ASN A 237 17.53 30.53 2.62
C ASN A 237 16.64 30.92 3.79
N ALA A 238 15.31 30.75 3.68
CA ALA A 238 14.39 31.03 4.77
C ALA A 238 14.72 30.19 6.02
N PHE A 239 15.10 28.93 5.85
CA PHE A 239 15.49 28.05 6.95
C PHE A 239 16.69 28.56 7.75
N LYS A 240 17.62 29.25 7.12
CA LYS A 240 18.80 29.86 7.79
C LYS A 240 18.43 30.93 8.82
N TYR A 241 17.23 31.46 8.78
CA TYR A 241 16.71 32.46 9.73
C TYR A 241 15.99 31.85 10.95
N GLY A 242 16.08 30.53 11.13
CA GLY A 242 15.57 29.87 12.33
C GLY A 242 14.13 29.40 12.19
N THR A 243 13.84 28.70 11.13
CA THR A 243 12.52 28.05 10.92
C THR A 243 12.19 27.12 12.09
N PRO A 244 11.03 27.27 12.74
CA PRO A 244 10.63 26.37 13.82
C PRO A 244 10.31 24.97 13.29
N PRO A 245 10.38 23.92 14.14
CA PRO A 245 9.78 22.64 13.83
C PRO A 245 8.31 22.82 13.43
N HIS A 246 7.91 22.25 12.32
CA HIS A 246 6.55 22.36 11.82
C HIS A 246 6.14 21.11 11.05
N GLY A 247 4.86 20.94 10.88
CA GLY A 247 4.26 19.87 10.10
C GLY A 247 2.90 20.32 9.61
N GLY A 248 2.28 19.46 8.84
CA GLY A 248 0.94 19.74 8.30
C GLY A 248 0.32 18.49 7.72
N ILE A 249 -0.99 18.60 7.48
CA ILE A 249 -1.78 17.56 6.85
C ILE A 249 -2.80 18.23 5.91
N ALA A 250 -3.09 17.61 4.77
CA ALA A 250 -3.97 18.14 3.74
C ALA A 250 -5.21 17.22 3.56
N PRO A 251 -6.33 17.50 4.27
CA PRO A 251 -7.55 16.71 4.14
C PRO A 251 -8.17 16.84 2.75
N GLY A 252 -8.49 15.68 2.15
CA GLY A 252 -9.23 15.57 0.90
C GLY A 252 -10.73 15.73 1.12
N ILE A 253 -11.27 16.93 0.96
CA ILE A 253 -12.69 17.20 1.22
C ILE A 253 -13.60 16.33 0.37
N ASP A 254 -13.31 16.14 -0.92
CA ASP A 254 -14.10 15.28 -1.80
C ASP A 254 -14.13 13.83 -1.33
N ARG A 255 -13.02 13.31 -0.82
CA ARG A 255 -12.96 11.94 -0.26
C ARG A 255 -13.80 11.82 1.02
N ILE A 256 -13.77 12.84 1.87
CA ILE A 256 -14.61 12.90 3.08
C ILE A 256 -16.09 12.92 2.69
N VAL A 257 -16.47 13.76 1.72
CA VAL A 257 -17.85 13.84 1.23
C VAL A 257 -18.28 12.51 0.59
N MET A 258 -17.41 11.86 -0.18
CA MET A 258 -17.66 10.55 -0.76
C MET A 258 -18.02 9.51 0.31
N LEU A 259 -17.24 9.42 1.38
CA LEU A 259 -17.53 8.50 2.49
C LEU A 259 -18.83 8.85 3.22
N LEU A 260 -19.07 10.13 3.49
CA LEU A 260 -20.28 10.59 4.18
C LEU A 260 -21.56 10.37 3.38
N SER A 261 -21.48 10.45 2.04
CA SER A 261 -22.60 10.19 1.15
C SER A 261 -22.82 8.71 0.82
N GLY A 262 -21.90 7.83 1.24
CA GLY A 262 -21.93 6.42 0.89
C GLY A 262 -21.71 6.16 -0.61
N SER A 263 -21.01 7.08 -1.31
CA SER A 263 -20.71 6.94 -2.74
C SER A 263 -19.44 6.12 -2.93
N ASP A 264 -19.46 5.21 -3.89
CA ASP A 264 -18.30 4.36 -4.24
C ASP A 264 -17.31 5.06 -5.18
N ASN A 265 -17.70 6.18 -5.76
CA ASN A 265 -16.91 6.89 -6.76
C ASN A 265 -16.84 8.39 -6.47
N ILE A 266 -15.62 8.90 -6.34
CA ILE A 266 -15.35 10.33 -6.07
C ILE A 266 -15.98 11.27 -7.14
N ARG A 267 -16.17 10.80 -8.37
CA ARG A 267 -16.83 11.59 -9.43
C ARG A 267 -18.28 11.92 -9.15
N GLU A 268 -18.94 11.17 -8.26
CA GLU A 268 -20.34 11.42 -7.88
C GLU A 268 -20.49 12.63 -6.93
N VAL A 269 -19.41 13.02 -6.26
CA VAL A 269 -19.40 14.12 -5.29
C VAL A 269 -18.69 15.38 -5.80
N ILE A 270 -18.06 15.30 -6.98
CA ILE A 270 -17.42 16.44 -7.65
C ILE A 270 -18.42 17.08 -8.63
N ALA A 271 -18.63 18.41 -8.53
CA ALA A 271 -19.63 19.11 -9.34
C ALA A 271 -19.34 19.05 -10.86
N PHE A 272 -18.06 19.06 -11.27
CA PHE A 272 -17.62 19.03 -12.67
C PHE A 272 -16.53 17.95 -12.84
N PRO A 273 -16.89 16.64 -12.79
CA PRO A 273 -15.91 15.58 -12.85
C PRO A 273 -15.36 15.41 -14.27
N MET A 274 -14.05 15.19 -14.38
CA MET A 274 -13.42 14.80 -15.64
C MET A 274 -13.67 13.31 -15.94
N ASN A 275 -13.79 12.99 -17.21
CA ASN A 275 -13.81 11.60 -17.69
C ASN A 275 -12.39 10.99 -17.69
N GLN A 276 -12.26 9.74 -18.16
CA GLN A 276 -10.96 9.04 -18.22
C GLN A 276 -9.99 9.66 -19.22
N GLN A 277 -10.48 10.44 -20.20
CA GLN A 277 -9.67 11.18 -21.16
C GLN A 277 -9.32 12.59 -20.67
N ALA A 278 -9.48 12.89 -19.38
CA ALA A 278 -9.27 14.20 -18.78
C ALA A 278 -10.11 15.32 -19.43
N GLN A 279 -11.34 14.98 -19.83
CA GLN A 279 -12.28 15.94 -20.43
C GLN A 279 -13.41 16.26 -19.46
N ASP A 280 -13.71 17.54 -19.30
CA ASP A 280 -14.95 18.01 -18.70
C ASP A 280 -15.98 18.24 -19.83
N ILE A 281 -16.89 17.29 -19.97
CA ILE A 281 -17.89 17.34 -21.04
C ILE A 281 -18.89 18.48 -20.85
N LEU A 282 -19.19 18.83 -19.60
CA LEU A 282 -20.16 19.89 -19.28
C LEU A 282 -19.59 21.27 -19.64
N MET A 283 -18.32 21.53 -19.31
CA MET A 283 -17.65 22.80 -19.59
C MET A 283 -16.98 22.84 -20.96
N GLY A 284 -16.92 21.71 -21.68
CA GLY A 284 -16.23 21.61 -22.97
C GLY A 284 -14.71 21.76 -22.86
N ALA A 285 -14.12 21.30 -21.76
CA ALA A 285 -12.67 21.37 -21.55
C ALA A 285 -12.00 20.00 -21.80
N PRO A 286 -10.74 19.95 -22.26
CA PRO A 286 -9.91 21.07 -22.70
C PRO A 286 -10.39 21.69 -24.01
N SER A 287 -10.14 22.99 -24.20
CA SER A 287 -10.44 23.73 -25.44
C SER A 287 -9.14 24.24 -26.06
N LYS A 288 -9.18 24.52 -27.38
CA LYS A 288 -8.04 25.09 -28.09
C LYS A 288 -7.72 26.49 -27.58
N VAL A 289 -6.44 26.77 -27.44
CA VAL A 289 -5.93 28.13 -27.10
C VAL A 289 -5.82 28.94 -28.37
N SER A 290 -6.13 30.24 -28.31
CA SER A 290 -6.00 31.14 -29.48
C SER A 290 -4.52 31.47 -29.76
N ASN A 291 -4.21 31.75 -31.02
CA ASN A 291 -2.85 32.16 -31.39
C ASN A 291 -2.41 33.46 -30.73
N GLU A 292 -3.35 34.35 -30.39
CA GLU A 292 -3.05 35.59 -29.64
C GLU A 292 -2.52 35.25 -28.25
N GLN A 293 -3.17 34.34 -27.53
CA GLN A 293 -2.73 33.89 -26.21
C GLN A 293 -1.36 33.20 -26.26
N LEU A 294 -1.11 32.39 -27.29
CA LEU A 294 0.19 31.75 -27.47
C LEU A 294 1.29 32.77 -27.73
N ASN A 295 1.02 33.77 -28.58
CA ASN A 295 1.95 34.84 -28.91
C ASN A 295 2.27 35.74 -27.70
N GLU A 296 1.27 36.08 -26.87
CA GLU A 296 1.48 36.82 -25.60
C GLU A 296 2.44 36.09 -24.66
N LEU A 297 2.40 34.76 -24.63
CA LEU A 297 3.27 33.92 -23.79
C LEU A 297 4.61 33.59 -24.43
N GLY A 298 4.82 33.94 -25.69
CA GLY A 298 6.03 33.62 -26.44
C GLY A 298 6.22 32.12 -26.66
N ILE A 299 5.14 31.33 -26.81
CA ILE A 299 5.13 29.92 -27.04
C ILE A 299 4.46 29.59 -28.37
N SER A 300 4.79 28.41 -28.94
CA SER A 300 4.16 27.89 -30.14
C SER A 300 3.83 26.41 -29.95
N ILE A 301 2.79 25.93 -30.63
CA ILE A 301 2.47 24.51 -30.70
C ILE A 301 3.36 23.90 -31.78
N ASN A 302 4.10 22.85 -31.41
CA ASN A 302 4.72 22.00 -32.43
C ASN A 302 3.61 21.16 -33.04
N GLU A 303 3.36 21.33 -34.33
CA GLU A 303 2.49 20.37 -35.05
C GLU A 303 3.32 19.09 -35.17
N ASP A 304 2.86 18.02 -34.53
CA ASP A 304 3.40 16.68 -34.78
C ASP A 304 3.06 16.37 -36.26
N ASP A 305 4.07 16.06 -37.03
CA ASP A 305 3.89 15.50 -38.36
C ASP A 305 3.15 14.16 -38.21
N ASP A 306 1.87 14.11 -38.66
CA ASP A 306 1.03 12.91 -38.70
C ASP A 306 1.65 11.78 -39.57
#